data_1b12a1f5629d9f5a319cfd9166233020
#
_entry.id   1b12a1f5629d9f5a319cfd9166233020
#
_cell.length_a   1.000
_cell.length_b   1.000
_cell.length_c   1.000
_cell.angle_alpha   90.00
_cell.angle_beta   90.00
_cell.angle_gamma   90.00
#
_symmetry.space_group_name_H-M   'P 1'
#
loop_
_entity.id
_entity.type
_entity.pdbx_description
1 polymer ?
#
loop_
_entity_poly.entity_id
_entity_poly.type
_entity_poly.pdbx_seq_one_letter_code
_entity_poly.pdbx_strand_id
1 'polypeptide(L)'
;MSTVQVRVPTILRTYTGGEADVTVSVGDDATLGDVVRELDASFPGIGPRVLDDAGKLRRFVNVYVDDDDVRFADGLGTKTPDGAKVSIIPAVAGG
;
A
#
# COMPACT_ATOMS: atom_id res chain seq x y z
N MET A 1 -10.27 14.74 6.42
CA MET A 1 -9.54 13.96 5.40
C MET A 1 -8.11 13.77 5.83
N SER A 2 -7.58 12.60 5.56
CA SER A 2 -6.20 12.29 5.91
C SER A 2 -5.38 12.08 4.65
N THR A 3 -4.10 12.43 4.71
CA THR A 3 -3.16 12.13 3.63
C THR A 3 -2.16 11.11 4.13
N VAL A 4 -1.89 10.13 3.28
CA VAL A 4 -0.97 9.05 3.58
C VAL A 4 0.05 8.98 2.46
N GLN A 5 1.32 8.86 2.83
CA GLN A 5 2.38 8.71 1.84
C GLN A 5 2.61 7.23 1.59
N VAL A 6 2.68 6.85 0.32
CA VAL A 6 2.91 5.46 -0.07
C VAL A 6 4.23 5.38 -0.81
N ARG A 7 5.13 4.56 -0.28
CA ARG A 7 6.40 4.28 -0.94
C ARG A 7 6.20 3.10 -1.87
N VAL A 8 6.45 3.35 -3.15
CA VAL A 8 6.21 2.38 -4.22
C VAL A 8 7.54 1.71 -4.59
N PRO A 9 7.60 0.38 -4.59
CA PRO A 9 8.83 -0.31 -4.97
C PRO A 9 9.15 -0.12 -6.44
N THR A 10 10.40 -0.26 -6.80
CA THR A 10 10.88 -0.01 -8.16
C THR A 10 10.07 -0.75 -9.21
N ILE A 11 9.73 -2.01 -8.96
CA ILE A 11 9.01 -2.84 -9.94
C ILE A 11 7.58 -2.37 -10.17
N LEU A 12 7.01 -1.57 -9.27
CA LEU A 12 5.66 -1.05 -9.43
C LEU A 12 5.60 0.40 -9.86
N ARG A 13 6.75 1.06 -10.00
CA ARG A 13 6.79 2.47 -10.39
C ARG A 13 6.31 2.73 -11.81
N THR A 14 6.24 1.70 -12.62
CA THR A 14 5.64 1.80 -13.95
C THR A 14 4.17 2.23 -13.88
N TYR A 15 3.48 1.91 -12.79
CA TYR A 15 2.08 2.32 -12.59
C TYR A 15 1.96 3.76 -12.08
N THR A 16 3.03 4.31 -11.52
CA THR A 16 3.03 5.66 -10.93
C THR A 16 3.83 6.67 -11.75
N GLY A 17 4.13 6.33 -13.00
CA GLY A 17 4.92 7.22 -13.85
C GLY A 17 6.36 7.42 -13.38
N GLY A 18 6.90 6.45 -12.64
CA GLY A 18 8.25 6.52 -12.12
C GLY A 18 8.37 7.10 -10.72
N GLU A 19 7.23 7.48 -10.10
CA GLU A 19 7.26 8.07 -8.76
C GLU A 19 7.50 7.02 -7.69
N ALA A 20 8.49 7.27 -6.83
CA ALA A 20 8.82 6.39 -5.70
C ALA A 20 7.90 6.63 -4.51
N ASP A 21 7.46 7.87 -4.32
CA ASP A 21 6.57 8.25 -3.22
C ASP A 21 5.36 8.97 -3.80
N VAL A 22 4.19 8.49 -3.45
CA VAL A 22 2.94 9.12 -3.88
C VAL A 22 2.08 9.42 -2.66
N THR A 23 1.25 10.44 -2.76
CA THR A 23 0.35 10.85 -1.69
C THR A 23 -1.06 10.41 -2.03
N VAL A 24 -1.72 9.78 -1.07
CA VAL A 24 -3.09 9.30 -1.21
C VAL A 24 -3.97 9.99 -0.18
N SER A 25 -5.11 10.49 -0.62
CA SER A 25 -6.09 11.10 0.28
C SER A 25 -7.16 10.09 0.64
N VAL A 26 -7.42 9.94 1.94
CA VAL A 26 -8.38 8.96 2.45
C VAL A 26 -9.20 9.60 3.58
N GLY A 27 -10.22 8.90 4.04
CA GLY A 27 -11.01 9.34 5.18
C GLY A 27 -10.23 9.26 6.48
N ASP A 28 -10.72 9.93 7.52
CA ASP A 28 -10.00 10.02 8.79
C ASP A 28 -9.84 8.67 9.51
N ASP A 29 -10.77 7.75 9.30
CA ASP A 29 -10.70 6.42 9.90
C ASP A 29 -10.24 5.36 8.89
N ALA A 30 -9.53 5.77 7.86
CA ALA A 30 -9.13 4.85 6.81
C ALA A 30 -8.20 3.76 7.29
N THR A 31 -8.34 2.59 6.67
CA THR A 31 -7.47 1.46 6.90
C THR A 31 -6.52 1.31 5.72
N LEU A 32 -5.55 0.41 5.84
CA LEU A 32 -4.65 0.09 4.74
C LEU A 32 -5.41 -0.34 3.50
N GLY A 33 -6.50 -1.11 3.66
CA GLY A 33 -7.34 -1.51 2.53
C GLY A 33 -7.90 -0.32 1.77
N ASP A 34 -8.31 0.73 2.49
CA ASP A 34 -8.81 1.96 1.88
C ASP A 34 -7.70 2.67 1.12
N VAL A 35 -6.49 2.70 1.68
CA VAL A 35 -5.32 3.30 1.02
C VAL A 35 -5.01 2.57 -0.29
N VAL A 36 -5.03 1.25 -0.28
CA VAL A 36 -4.76 0.47 -1.49
C VAL A 36 -5.81 0.74 -2.56
N ARG A 37 -7.09 0.83 -2.17
CA ARG A 37 -8.15 1.15 -3.13
C ARG A 37 -7.99 2.52 -3.75
N GLU A 38 -7.65 3.53 -2.95
CA GLU A 38 -7.41 4.88 -3.45
C GLU A 38 -6.17 4.92 -4.33
N LEU A 39 -5.14 4.17 -3.97
CA LEU A 39 -3.94 4.07 -4.77
C LEU A 39 -4.27 3.47 -6.15
N ASP A 40 -5.07 2.41 -6.19
CA ASP A 40 -5.47 1.80 -7.44
C ASP A 40 -6.36 2.73 -8.27
N ALA A 41 -7.21 3.52 -7.62
CA ALA A 41 -8.05 4.50 -8.32
C ALA A 41 -7.20 5.58 -8.99
N SER A 42 -6.11 5.99 -8.34
CA SER A 42 -5.20 7.01 -8.86
C SER A 42 -4.21 6.44 -9.89
N PHE A 43 -3.80 5.19 -9.69
CA PHE A 43 -2.82 4.51 -10.54
C PHE A 43 -3.36 3.13 -10.91
N PRO A 44 -4.28 3.06 -11.89
CA PRO A 44 -4.94 1.79 -12.24
C PRO A 44 -3.95 0.68 -12.58
N GLY A 45 -4.21 -0.49 -12.04
CA GLY A 45 -3.38 -1.68 -12.25
C GLY A 45 -2.47 -2.01 -11.08
N ILE A 46 -2.24 -1.06 -10.16
CA ILE A 46 -1.35 -1.32 -9.03
C ILE A 46 -2.03 -2.18 -7.96
N GLY A 47 -3.34 -2.04 -7.80
CA GLY A 47 -4.09 -2.80 -6.80
C GLY A 47 -3.88 -4.30 -6.90
N PRO A 48 -4.10 -4.92 -8.07
CA PRO A 48 -3.89 -6.36 -8.23
C PRO A 48 -2.46 -6.83 -8.02
N ARG A 49 -1.49 -5.91 -8.02
CA ARG A 49 -0.10 -6.25 -7.73
C ARG A 49 0.16 -6.33 -6.23
N VAL A 50 -0.66 -5.69 -5.44
CA VAL A 50 -0.55 -5.68 -3.97
C VAL A 50 -1.53 -6.68 -3.35
N LEU A 51 -2.72 -6.79 -3.93
CA LEU A 51 -3.77 -7.68 -3.43
C LEU A 51 -3.97 -8.86 -4.38
N ASP A 52 -4.32 -10.02 -3.82
CA ASP A 52 -4.67 -11.18 -4.61
C ASP A 52 -6.15 -11.14 -5.03
N ASP A 53 -6.61 -12.18 -5.72
CA ASP A 53 -7.98 -12.25 -6.22
C ASP A 53 -9.02 -12.29 -5.10
N ALA A 54 -8.62 -12.70 -3.89
CA ALA A 54 -9.49 -12.72 -2.73
C ALA A 54 -9.52 -11.39 -1.99
N GLY A 55 -8.78 -10.39 -2.47
CA GLY A 55 -8.71 -9.09 -1.83
C GLY A 55 -7.77 -9.02 -0.64
N LYS A 56 -6.91 -10.01 -0.48
CA LYS A 56 -5.92 -10.05 0.60
C LYS A 56 -4.54 -9.67 0.08
N LEU A 57 -3.66 -9.26 1.00
CA LEU A 57 -2.27 -8.98 0.63
C LEU A 57 -1.62 -10.21 0.02
N ARG A 58 -0.92 -10.01 -1.08
CA ARG A 58 -0.21 -11.10 -1.74
C ARG A 58 0.89 -11.64 -0.83
N ARG A 59 1.13 -12.96 -0.94
CA ARG A 59 2.11 -13.66 -0.11
C ARG A 59 3.50 -13.02 -0.14
N PHE A 60 3.91 -12.58 -1.33
CA PHE A 60 5.26 -12.06 -1.54
C PHE A 60 5.32 -10.54 -1.52
N VAL A 61 4.30 -9.89 -0.94
CA VAL A 61 4.29 -8.45 -0.75
C VAL A 61 4.23 -8.17 0.73
N ASN A 62 5.20 -7.44 1.23
CA ASN A 62 5.21 -6.97 2.60
C ASN A 62 4.79 -5.50 2.61
N VAL A 63 3.94 -5.13 3.54
CA VAL A 63 3.49 -3.75 3.69
C VAL A 63 3.73 -3.32 5.12
N TYR A 64 4.31 -2.15 5.27
CA TYR A 64 4.54 -1.53 6.58
C TYR A 64 3.73 -0.26 6.67
N VAL A 65 3.09 -0.06 7.81
CA VAL A 65 2.49 1.24 8.15
C VAL A 65 3.40 1.84 9.21
N ASP A 66 3.99 2.98 8.88
CA ASP A 66 5.12 3.54 9.60
C ASP A 66 6.23 2.49 9.64
N ASP A 67 6.59 1.94 10.79
CA ASP A 67 7.63 0.92 10.85
C ASP A 67 7.09 -0.45 11.23
N ASP A 68 5.77 -0.62 11.24
CA ASP A 68 5.13 -1.85 11.66
C ASP A 68 4.66 -2.69 10.48
N ASP A 69 5.11 -3.95 10.44
CA ASP A 69 4.65 -4.90 9.44
C ASP A 69 3.18 -5.24 9.75
N VAL A 70 2.31 -4.98 8.78
CA VAL A 70 0.87 -5.14 8.98
C VAL A 70 0.45 -6.59 9.19
N ARG A 71 1.28 -7.57 8.81
CA ARG A 71 0.99 -8.98 9.04
C ARG A 71 0.99 -9.33 10.52
N PHE A 72 1.74 -8.56 11.31
CA PHE A 72 1.79 -8.70 12.76
C PHE A 72 0.87 -7.72 13.47
N ALA A 73 0.07 -7.00 12.72
CA ALA A 73 -0.96 -6.10 13.22
C ALA A 73 -2.31 -6.57 12.67
N ASP A 74 -3.08 -5.67 12.06
CA ASP A 74 -4.44 -6.00 11.61
C ASP A 74 -4.52 -6.20 10.08
N GLY A 75 -3.40 -6.41 9.41
CA GLY A 75 -3.38 -6.59 7.97
C GLY A 75 -4.00 -5.39 7.25
N LEU A 76 -4.95 -5.64 6.36
CA LEU A 76 -5.64 -4.58 5.65
C LEU A 76 -6.53 -3.72 6.55
N GLY A 77 -6.83 -4.19 7.76
CA GLY A 77 -7.58 -3.42 8.74
C GLY A 77 -6.73 -2.47 9.57
N THR A 78 -5.41 -2.47 9.36
CA THR A 78 -4.50 -1.57 10.07
C THR A 78 -4.86 -0.13 9.76
N LYS A 79 -4.98 0.69 10.81
CA LYS A 79 -5.33 2.10 10.66
C LYS A 79 -4.18 2.87 10.02
N THR A 80 -4.54 3.85 9.19
CA THR A 80 -3.58 4.73 8.52
C THR A 80 -3.92 6.17 8.85
N PRO A 81 -3.51 6.64 10.03
CA PRO A 81 -3.81 8.01 10.45
C PRO A 81 -3.14 9.05 9.55
N ASP A 82 -3.61 10.28 9.63
CA ASP A 82 -3.05 11.37 8.85
C ASP A 82 -1.54 11.47 9.05
N GLY A 83 -0.82 11.55 7.95
CA GLY A 83 0.64 11.62 7.98
C GLY A 83 1.32 10.25 8.03
N ALA A 84 0.56 9.16 8.07
CA ALA A 84 1.16 7.83 8.07
C ALA A 84 1.94 7.56 6.78
N LYS A 85 2.97 6.74 6.89
CA LYS A 85 3.77 6.31 5.75
C LYS A 85 3.54 4.82 5.53
N VAL A 86 3.09 4.48 4.33
CA VAL A 86 2.89 3.10 3.91
C VAL A 86 4.05 2.72 3.00
N SER A 87 4.74 1.64 3.33
CA SER A 87 5.84 1.13 2.50
C SER A 87 5.45 -0.21 1.92
N ILE A 88 5.49 -0.30 0.59
CA ILE A 88 5.20 -1.56 -0.12
C ILE A 88 6.54 -2.16 -0.51
N ILE A 89 6.83 -3.33 0.01
CA ILE A 89 8.12 -4.00 -0.23
C ILE A 89 7.83 -5.39 -0.80
N PRO A 90 8.14 -5.62 -2.08
CA PRO A 90 7.97 -6.95 -2.62
C PRO A 90 9.06 -7.86 -2.08
N ALA A 91 8.65 -9.03 -1.58
CA ALA A 91 9.59 -10.07 -1.25
C ALA A 91 9.86 -10.84 -2.54
N VAL A 92 11.02 -10.62 -3.12
CA VAL A 92 11.37 -11.29 -4.37
C VAL A 92 11.74 -12.73 -4.05
N ALA A 93 10.90 -13.66 -4.49
CA ALA A 93 11.16 -15.08 -4.26
C ALA A 93 12.45 -15.47 -4.98
N GLY A 94 13.37 -16.06 -4.24
CA GLY A 94 14.63 -16.49 -4.79
C GLY A 94 15.68 -15.43 -4.96
N GLY A 95 15.42 -14.28 -4.40
CA GLY A 95 16.45 -13.24 -4.52
C GLY A 95 16.01 -11.93 -4.03
#